data_97d3ee9331fb124d84194e455a4d2d0e
#
_entry.id   97d3ee9331fb124d84194e455a4d2d0e
#
_cell.length_a   1.000
_cell.length_b   1.000
_cell.length_c   1.000
_cell.angle_alpha   90.00
_cell.angle_beta   90.00
_cell.angle_gamma   90.00
#
_symmetry.space_group_name_H-M   'P 1'
#
loop_
_entity.id
_entity.type
_entity.pdbx_description
1 polymer ?
#
loop_
_entity_poly.entity_id
_entity_poly.type
_entity_poly.pdbx_seq_one_letter_code
_entity_poly.pdbx_strand_id
1 'polypeptide(L)'
;MSQVRKVRLRAMEPEDLDSLYEMENQSEQWDQGVTNVPYSRYALYNYVSECKNDIYADRQLRLMVVLEDDTCVGIVDLVEFDPKHLRAELGLVIKKEYRNQGYGKAAVVEMLRYSRDIIHLHQVYVIISDDNVQSRKLFHGLGFTGALVLKDWLYTKGSWRDAVLLQFFNKKESDCLEV
;
A
#
# COMPACT_ATOMS: atom_id res chain seq x y z
N MET A 1 -21.11 15.84 -6.77
CA MET A 1 -20.77 14.39 -6.79
C MET A 1 -19.30 14.28 -7.15
N SER A 2 -18.43 13.83 -6.27
CA SER A 2 -17.00 13.64 -6.61
C SER A 2 -16.91 12.50 -7.62
N GLN A 3 -16.34 12.78 -8.78
CA GLN A 3 -16.09 11.80 -9.82
C GLN A 3 -15.25 10.67 -9.24
N VAL A 4 -15.73 9.43 -9.29
CA VAL A 4 -14.99 8.25 -8.85
C VAL A 4 -13.78 8.13 -9.78
N ARG A 5 -12.58 8.32 -9.22
CA ARG A 5 -11.34 8.13 -9.98
C ARG A 5 -11.18 6.66 -10.32
N LYS A 6 -10.79 6.39 -11.56
CA LYS A 6 -10.46 5.03 -12.00
C LYS A 6 -8.95 4.91 -12.07
N VAL A 7 -8.44 3.79 -11.57
CA VAL A 7 -7.05 3.38 -11.69
C VAL A 7 -7.01 1.90 -12.06
N ARG A 8 -5.89 1.47 -12.60
CA ARG A 8 -5.58 0.08 -12.86
C ARG A 8 -4.31 -0.29 -12.09
N LEU A 9 -4.28 -1.51 -11.56
CA LEU A 9 -3.09 -2.08 -10.95
C LEU A 9 -2.40 -2.99 -11.97
N ARG A 10 -1.09 -2.86 -12.11
CA ARG A 10 -0.27 -3.75 -12.94
C ARG A 10 1.08 -4.04 -12.30
N ALA A 11 1.73 -5.10 -12.75
CA ALA A 11 3.10 -5.40 -12.36
C ALA A 11 4.05 -4.25 -12.71
N MET A 12 5.17 -4.20 -12.01
CA MET A 12 6.29 -3.32 -12.35
C MET A 12 6.95 -3.79 -13.65
N GLU A 13 7.35 -2.84 -14.47
CA GLU A 13 8.11 -3.07 -15.69
C GLU A 13 9.43 -2.27 -15.62
N PRO A 14 10.46 -2.63 -16.40
CA PRO A 14 11.72 -1.89 -16.44
C PRO A 14 11.56 -0.39 -16.75
N GLU A 15 10.52 -0.04 -17.51
CA GLU A 15 10.18 1.33 -17.89
C GLU A 15 9.70 2.17 -16.71
N ASP A 16 9.28 1.53 -15.62
CA ASP A 16 8.83 2.22 -14.39
C ASP A 16 9.98 2.72 -13.52
N LEU A 17 11.23 2.40 -13.87
CA LEU A 17 12.41 2.69 -13.06
C LEU A 17 12.50 4.16 -12.64
N ASP A 18 12.20 5.10 -13.53
CA ASP A 18 12.24 6.52 -13.23
C ASP A 18 11.16 6.91 -12.20
N SER A 19 9.96 6.38 -12.35
CA SER A 19 8.87 6.59 -11.41
C SER A 19 9.16 5.99 -10.04
N LEU A 20 9.73 4.79 -9.98
CA LEU A 20 10.16 4.14 -8.75
C LEU A 20 11.27 4.94 -8.07
N TYR A 21 12.30 5.34 -8.84
CA TYR A 21 13.41 6.13 -8.32
C TYR A 21 12.94 7.45 -7.70
N GLU A 22 12.00 8.13 -8.36
CA GLU A 22 11.43 9.36 -7.84
C GLU A 22 10.65 9.11 -6.53
N MET A 23 9.74 8.12 -6.51
CA MET A 23 8.91 7.85 -5.34
C MET A 23 9.71 7.34 -4.15
N GLU A 24 10.63 6.39 -4.35
CA GLU A 24 11.41 5.79 -3.26
C GLU A 24 12.45 6.76 -2.67
N ASN A 25 12.89 7.76 -3.42
CA ASN A 25 13.90 8.73 -2.97
C ASN A 25 13.32 10.07 -2.51
N GLN A 26 11.98 10.19 -2.38
CA GLN A 26 11.39 11.35 -1.73
C GLN A 26 11.65 11.31 -0.23
N SER A 27 12.53 12.20 0.26
CA SER A 27 12.93 12.25 1.67
C SER A 27 11.75 12.44 2.65
N GLU A 28 10.67 13.06 2.20
CA GLU A 28 9.42 13.20 2.98
C GLU A 28 8.76 11.83 3.31
N GLN A 29 9.07 10.80 2.51
CA GLN A 29 8.51 9.45 2.69
C GLN A 29 9.40 8.58 3.58
N TRP A 30 10.68 8.91 3.74
CA TRP A 30 11.59 8.15 4.60
C TRP A 30 11.15 8.17 6.07
N ASP A 31 10.49 9.24 6.48
CA ASP A 31 9.90 9.34 7.83
C ASP A 31 8.76 8.32 8.07
N GLN A 32 8.21 7.74 7.01
CA GLN A 32 7.08 6.80 7.06
C GLN A 32 7.43 5.41 6.48
N GLY A 33 8.59 5.28 5.86
CA GLY A 33 9.07 4.06 5.22
C GLY A 33 10.02 3.25 6.09
N VAL A 34 10.37 2.06 5.62
CA VAL A 34 11.31 1.14 6.30
C VAL A 34 12.78 1.47 6.06
N THR A 35 13.08 2.35 5.10
CA THR A 35 14.45 2.70 4.72
C THR A 35 14.73 4.19 4.94
N ASN A 36 15.96 4.48 5.36
CA ASN A 36 16.46 5.83 5.58
C ASN A 36 17.68 6.16 4.68
N VAL A 37 17.92 5.33 3.66
CA VAL A 37 18.99 5.55 2.69
C VAL A 37 18.42 5.60 1.28
N PRO A 38 18.95 6.48 0.41
CA PRO A 38 18.48 6.57 -0.96
C PRO A 38 18.81 5.30 -1.75
N TYR A 39 17.87 4.87 -2.57
CA TYR A 39 18.08 3.78 -3.52
C TYR A 39 18.83 4.28 -4.76
N SER A 40 19.83 3.52 -5.22
CA SER A 40 20.40 3.75 -6.54
C SER A 40 19.47 3.21 -7.63
N ARG A 41 19.56 3.77 -8.85
CA ARG A 41 18.87 3.21 -10.03
C ARG A 41 19.22 1.75 -10.27
N TYR A 42 20.46 1.37 -10.03
CA TYR A 42 20.92 -0.01 -10.16
C TYR A 42 20.22 -0.95 -9.16
N ALA A 43 20.10 -0.53 -7.90
CA ALA A 43 19.39 -1.32 -6.89
C ALA A 43 17.91 -1.52 -7.24
N LEU A 44 17.23 -0.48 -7.73
CA LEU A 44 15.84 -0.55 -8.17
C LEU A 44 15.69 -1.38 -9.45
N TYR A 45 16.62 -1.27 -10.39
CA TYR A 45 16.62 -2.11 -11.58
C TYR A 45 16.72 -3.60 -11.23
N ASN A 46 17.67 -3.96 -10.35
CA ASN A 46 17.81 -5.34 -9.88
C ASN A 46 16.53 -5.81 -9.15
N TYR A 47 15.97 -4.96 -8.31
CA TYR A 47 14.71 -5.27 -7.62
C TYR A 47 13.59 -5.59 -8.61
N VAL A 48 13.39 -4.78 -9.64
CA VAL A 48 12.38 -5.04 -10.68
C VAL A 48 12.68 -6.32 -11.46
N SER A 49 13.96 -6.52 -11.86
CA SER A 49 14.37 -7.67 -12.68
C SER A 49 14.34 -9.00 -11.94
N GLU A 50 14.52 -8.99 -10.62
CA GLU A 50 14.53 -10.19 -9.78
C GLU A 50 13.16 -10.50 -9.17
N CYS A 51 12.20 -9.57 -9.26
CA CYS A 51 10.86 -9.74 -8.76
C CYS A 51 10.14 -10.88 -9.51
N LYS A 52 9.72 -11.90 -8.79
CA LYS A 52 9.03 -13.05 -9.38
C LYS A 52 7.55 -12.79 -9.63
N ASN A 53 7.02 -11.66 -9.11
CA ASN A 53 5.59 -11.35 -9.11
C ASN A 53 4.72 -12.47 -8.50
N ASP A 54 5.31 -13.20 -7.56
CA ASP A 54 4.65 -14.27 -6.81
C ASP A 54 4.72 -13.95 -5.32
N ILE A 55 3.60 -13.58 -4.74
CA ILE A 55 3.50 -13.19 -3.33
C ILE A 55 3.94 -14.31 -2.37
N TYR A 56 3.81 -15.58 -2.77
CA TYR A 56 4.25 -16.71 -1.95
C TYR A 56 5.77 -16.86 -1.94
N ALA A 57 6.42 -16.57 -3.07
CA ALA A 57 7.88 -16.62 -3.20
C ALA A 57 8.56 -15.38 -2.62
N ASP A 58 8.01 -14.19 -2.95
CA ASP A 58 8.62 -12.90 -2.62
C ASP A 58 8.18 -12.39 -1.24
N ARG A 59 7.14 -13.00 -0.64
CA ARG A 59 6.49 -12.58 0.61
C ARG A 59 5.94 -11.15 0.58
N GLN A 60 5.88 -10.60 -0.60
CA GLN A 60 5.35 -9.28 -0.88
C GLN A 60 4.81 -9.22 -2.31
N LEU A 61 3.95 -8.25 -2.55
CA LEU A 61 3.46 -7.91 -3.88
C LEU A 61 3.48 -6.40 -4.02
N ARG A 62 4.16 -5.89 -5.05
CA ARG A 62 4.15 -4.47 -5.38
C ARG A 62 3.53 -4.27 -6.76
N LEU A 63 2.54 -3.40 -6.84
CA LEU A 63 1.86 -3.07 -8.08
C LEU A 63 1.91 -1.56 -8.34
N MET A 64 2.11 -1.21 -9.62
CA MET A 64 1.99 0.15 -10.11
C MET A 64 0.53 0.56 -10.15
N VAL A 65 0.23 1.76 -9.67
CA VAL A 65 -1.08 2.39 -9.79
C VAL A 65 -1.04 3.29 -11.01
N VAL A 66 -1.78 2.93 -12.05
CA VAL A 66 -1.76 3.64 -13.34
C VAL A 66 -3.14 4.10 -13.78
N LEU A 67 -3.18 5.15 -14.61
CA LEU A 67 -4.37 5.63 -15.29
C LEU A 67 -4.64 4.79 -16.56
N GLU A 68 -5.70 5.12 -17.30
CA GLU A 68 -6.06 4.43 -18.54
C GLU A 68 -5.00 4.59 -19.64
N ASP A 69 -4.25 5.69 -19.62
CA ASP A 69 -3.15 6.01 -20.54
C ASP A 69 -1.77 5.51 -20.07
N ASP A 70 -1.75 4.61 -19.08
CA ASP A 70 -0.54 4.07 -18.42
C ASP A 70 0.27 5.09 -17.58
N THR A 71 -0.20 6.31 -17.41
CA THR A 71 0.45 7.28 -16.51
C THR A 71 0.53 6.73 -15.09
N CYS A 72 1.75 6.57 -14.56
CA CYS A 72 1.96 6.13 -13.18
C CYS A 72 1.64 7.24 -12.19
N VAL A 73 0.67 6.99 -11.30
CA VAL A 73 0.25 7.92 -10.24
C VAL A 73 0.69 7.49 -8.84
N GLY A 74 1.19 6.24 -8.69
CA GLY A 74 1.64 5.73 -7.40
C GLY A 74 1.99 4.26 -7.43
N ILE A 75 2.22 3.72 -6.26
CA ILE A 75 2.43 2.29 -6.00
C ILE A 75 1.55 1.85 -4.82
N VAL A 76 1.15 0.59 -4.84
CA VAL A 76 0.44 -0.06 -3.74
C VAL A 76 1.06 -1.42 -3.48
N ASP A 77 1.30 -1.71 -2.21
CA ASP A 77 2.02 -2.91 -1.78
C ASP A 77 1.13 -3.78 -0.89
N LEU A 78 1.37 -5.09 -0.94
CA LEU A 78 1.07 -6.02 0.15
C LEU A 78 2.40 -6.57 0.63
N VAL A 79 2.77 -6.27 1.88
CA VAL A 79 3.99 -6.74 2.53
C VAL A 79 3.65 -7.58 3.76
N GLU A 80 4.63 -8.17 4.40
CA GLU A 80 4.42 -9.03 5.58
C GLU A 80 3.35 -10.11 5.34
N PHE A 81 3.35 -10.67 4.12
CA PHE A 81 2.38 -11.70 3.75
C PHE A 81 2.57 -12.97 4.58
N ASP A 82 1.51 -13.32 5.31
CA ASP A 82 1.41 -14.53 6.10
C ASP A 82 0.45 -15.52 5.42
N PRO A 83 0.97 -16.52 4.68
CA PRO A 83 0.13 -17.47 3.94
C PRO A 83 -0.67 -18.42 4.85
N LYS A 84 -0.21 -18.63 6.08
CA LYS A 84 -0.91 -19.48 7.06
C LYS A 84 -2.14 -18.79 7.61
N HIS A 85 -2.01 -17.50 7.92
CA HIS A 85 -3.08 -16.72 8.54
C HIS A 85 -3.83 -15.84 7.52
N LEU A 86 -3.47 -15.91 6.23
CA LEU A 86 -4.10 -15.21 5.11
C LEU A 86 -4.24 -13.71 5.38
N ARG A 87 -3.15 -13.07 5.78
CA ARG A 87 -3.09 -11.63 6.06
C ARG A 87 -1.85 -10.98 5.46
N ALA A 88 -1.96 -9.69 5.20
CA ALA A 88 -0.83 -8.87 4.74
C ALA A 88 -1.01 -7.42 5.19
N GLU A 89 0.10 -6.69 5.30
CA GLU A 89 0.10 -5.24 5.48
C GLU A 89 -0.02 -4.54 4.12
N LEU A 90 -0.86 -3.50 4.04
CA LEU A 90 -1.01 -2.69 2.85
C LEU A 90 -0.19 -1.40 2.98
N GLY A 91 0.71 -1.19 2.02
CA GLY A 91 1.43 0.05 1.80
C GLY A 91 0.84 0.82 0.62
N LEU A 92 0.89 2.16 0.67
CA LEU A 92 0.40 3.02 -0.40
C LEU A 92 1.27 4.26 -0.51
N VAL A 93 1.75 4.53 -1.71
CA VAL A 93 2.42 5.78 -2.07
C VAL A 93 1.73 6.37 -3.29
N ILE A 94 1.30 7.63 -3.20
CA ILE A 94 0.77 8.40 -4.34
C ILE A 94 1.75 9.55 -4.61
N LYS A 95 2.13 9.73 -5.87
CA LYS A 95 2.97 10.83 -6.32
C LYS A 95 2.36 12.17 -5.90
N LYS A 96 3.20 13.13 -5.52
CA LYS A 96 2.80 14.39 -4.88
C LYS A 96 1.74 15.15 -5.69
N GLU A 97 1.91 15.22 -7.00
CA GLU A 97 1.02 15.91 -7.94
C GLU A 97 -0.36 15.25 -8.09
N TYR A 98 -0.51 13.98 -7.67
CA TYR A 98 -1.77 13.23 -7.74
C TYR A 98 -2.46 13.08 -6.39
N ARG A 99 -1.86 13.60 -5.30
CA ARG A 99 -2.46 13.54 -3.95
C ARG A 99 -3.73 14.39 -3.86
N ASN A 100 -4.58 14.08 -2.90
CA ASN A 100 -5.85 14.78 -2.62
C ASN A 100 -6.86 14.78 -3.77
N GLN A 101 -6.68 13.94 -4.79
CA GLN A 101 -7.53 13.83 -5.96
C GLN A 101 -8.37 12.54 -5.99
N GLY A 102 -8.29 11.70 -4.95
CA GLY A 102 -9.04 10.46 -4.84
C GLY A 102 -8.34 9.22 -5.40
N TYR A 103 -7.14 9.35 -5.98
CA TYR A 103 -6.40 8.19 -6.53
C TYR A 103 -5.98 7.18 -5.46
N GLY A 104 -5.57 7.65 -4.27
CA GLY A 104 -5.25 6.75 -3.17
C GLY A 104 -6.44 5.89 -2.74
N LYS A 105 -7.64 6.49 -2.68
CA LYS A 105 -8.87 5.74 -2.40
C LYS A 105 -9.13 4.67 -3.48
N ALA A 106 -9.02 5.05 -4.75
CA ALA A 106 -9.21 4.14 -5.86
C ALA A 106 -8.20 2.98 -5.84
N ALA A 107 -6.91 3.27 -5.59
CA ALA A 107 -5.86 2.26 -5.51
C ALA A 107 -6.11 1.24 -4.39
N VAL A 108 -6.48 1.72 -3.18
CA VAL A 108 -6.80 0.82 -2.06
C VAL A 108 -8.01 -0.06 -2.38
N VAL A 109 -9.07 0.49 -2.98
CA VAL A 109 -10.25 -0.30 -3.38
C VAL A 109 -9.87 -1.42 -4.36
N GLU A 110 -9.05 -1.12 -5.39
CA GLU A 110 -8.59 -2.13 -6.33
C GLU A 110 -7.69 -3.18 -5.65
N MET A 111 -6.80 -2.77 -4.73
CA MET A 111 -5.95 -3.72 -3.99
C MET A 111 -6.78 -4.60 -3.05
N LEU A 112 -7.80 -4.07 -2.38
CA LEU A 112 -8.70 -4.86 -1.54
C LEU A 112 -9.48 -5.88 -2.37
N ARG A 113 -9.94 -5.50 -3.58
CA ARG A 113 -10.57 -6.43 -4.52
C ARG A 113 -9.59 -7.54 -4.92
N TYR A 114 -8.38 -7.17 -5.34
CA TYR A 114 -7.34 -8.11 -5.72
C TYR A 114 -6.97 -9.06 -4.57
N SER A 115 -6.80 -8.53 -3.36
CA SER A 115 -6.47 -9.31 -2.15
C SER A 115 -7.55 -10.34 -1.81
N ARG A 116 -8.84 -9.99 -2.03
CA ARG A 116 -9.97 -10.89 -1.80
C ARG A 116 -10.12 -11.93 -2.90
N ASP A 117 -10.16 -11.48 -4.17
CA ASP A 117 -10.62 -12.30 -5.29
C ASP A 117 -9.50 -13.17 -5.89
N ILE A 118 -8.25 -12.73 -5.78
CA ILE A 118 -7.08 -13.40 -6.39
C ILE A 118 -6.20 -14.06 -5.33
N ILE A 119 -5.84 -13.34 -4.26
CA ILE A 119 -4.94 -13.88 -3.23
C ILE A 119 -5.72 -14.61 -2.13
N HIS A 120 -7.03 -14.34 -2.01
CA HIS A 120 -7.92 -14.91 -0.99
C HIS A 120 -7.51 -14.59 0.45
N LEU A 121 -6.99 -13.38 0.69
CA LEU A 121 -6.67 -12.93 2.04
C LEU A 121 -7.94 -12.86 2.90
N HIS A 122 -7.83 -13.28 4.15
CA HIS A 122 -8.86 -13.08 5.15
C HIS A 122 -8.88 -11.63 5.63
N GLN A 123 -7.69 -11.05 5.87
CA GLN A 123 -7.60 -9.65 6.31
C GLN A 123 -6.43 -8.91 5.68
N VAL A 124 -6.61 -7.62 5.55
CA VAL A 124 -5.58 -6.64 5.21
C VAL A 124 -5.49 -5.65 6.36
N TYR A 125 -4.28 -5.30 6.78
CA TYR A 125 -4.08 -4.31 7.83
C TYR A 125 -3.13 -3.20 7.36
N VAL A 126 -3.15 -2.09 8.08
CA VAL A 126 -2.23 -0.97 7.86
C VAL A 126 -1.68 -0.50 9.21
N ILE A 127 -0.43 -0.07 9.22
CA ILE A 127 0.22 0.58 10.35
C ILE A 127 0.49 2.03 9.94
N ILE A 128 -0.10 2.97 10.66
CA ILE A 128 -0.09 4.39 10.30
C ILE A 128 0.43 5.19 11.46
N SER A 129 1.37 6.11 11.23
CA SER A 129 1.77 7.07 12.26
C SER A 129 0.55 7.80 12.83
N ASP A 130 0.50 8.00 14.13
CA ASP A 130 -0.64 8.61 14.83
C ASP A 130 -0.89 10.06 14.40
N ASP A 131 0.13 10.76 13.91
CA ASP A 131 0.04 12.11 13.36
C ASP A 131 -0.37 12.17 11.88
N ASN A 132 -0.40 11.02 11.16
CA ASN A 132 -0.84 10.97 9.77
C ASN A 132 -2.38 10.93 9.67
N VAL A 133 -3.00 12.06 9.99
CA VAL A 133 -4.46 12.22 10.00
C VAL A 133 -5.08 11.93 8.63
N GLN A 134 -4.37 12.24 7.53
CA GLN A 134 -4.86 12.04 6.17
C GLN A 134 -5.01 10.55 5.84
N SER A 135 -3.99 9.74 6.09
CA SER A 135 -4.05 8.29 5.88
C SER A 135 -5.09 7.64 6.79
N ARG A 136 -5.17 8.03 8.07
CA ARG A 136 -6.19 7.52 8.98
C ARG A 136 -7.61 7.79 8.48
N LYS A 137 -7.90 9.00 8.00
CA LYS A 137 -9.21 9.34 7.39
C LYS A 137 -9.50 8.51 6.14
N LEU A 138 -8.49 8.30 5.29
CA LEU A 138 -8.62 7.49 4.08
C LEU A 138 -9.03 6.05 4.43
N PHE A 139 -8.29 5.38 5.31
CA PHE A 139 -8.53 3.99 5.63
C PHE A 139 -9.80 3.78 6.45
N HIS A 140 -10.13 4.65 7.40
CA HIS A 140 -11.44 4.61 8.08
C HIS A 140 -12.60 4.79 7.10
N GLY A 141 -12.48 5.71 6.14
CA GLY A 141 -13.49 5.94 5.09
C GLY A 141 -13.64 4.77 4.12
N LEU A 142 -12.71 3.80 4.12
CA LEU A 142 -12.75 2.56 3.35
C LEU A 142 -13.19 1.34 4.18
N GLY A 143 -13.55 1.54 5.45
CA GLY A 143 -14.06 0.49 6.31
C GLY A 143 -12.98 -0.26 7.12
N PHE A 144 -11.74 0.25 7.16
CA PHE A 144 -10.77 -0.25 8.12
C PHE A 144 -11.20 0.12 9.53
N THR A 145 -11.17 -0.83 10.43
CA THR A 145 -11.62 -0.72 11.82
C THR A 145 -10.53 -1.15 12.80
N GLY A 146 -10.82 -1.01 14.10
CA GLY A 146 -9.80 -1.19 15.13
C GLY A 146 -8.95 0.07 15.28
N ALA A 147 -8.28 0.22 16.37
CA ALA A 147 -7.35 1.30 16.66
C ALA A 147 -6.38 0.83 17.75
N LEU A 148 -5.63 -0.24 17.46
CA LEU A 148 -4.58 -0.68 18.36
C LEU A 148 -3.43 0.31 18.27
N VAL A 149 -3.13 0.96 19.39
CA VAL A 149 -2.00 1.88 19.50
C VAL A 149 -0.73 1.07 19.77
N LEU A 150 0.23 1.23 18.89
CA LEU A 150 1.58 0.68 19.00
C LEU A 150 2.48 1.80 19.54
N LYS A 151 2.91 1.67 20.80
CA LYS A 151 3.71 2.68 21.49
C LYS A 151 5.15 2.67 20.99
N ASP A 152 5.71 3.89 20.77
CA ASP A 152 7.11 4.10 20.35
C ASP A 152 7.50 3.24 19.15
N TRP A 153 6.58 3.11 18.20
CA TRP A 153 6.71 2.19 17.07
C TRP A 153 7.58 2.72 15.92
N LEU A 154 7.52 4.02 15.70
CA LEU A 154 8.24 4.68 14.61
C LEU A 154 9.31 5.61 15.19
N TYR A 155 10.49 5.55 14.61
CA TYR A 155 11.56 6.50 14.92
C TYR A 155 11.75 7.48 13.78
N THR A 156 11.36 8.74 13.97
CA THR A 156 11.45 9.79 12.96
C THR A 156 12.01 11.07 13.55
N LYS A 157 12.91 11.72 12.81
CA LYS A 157 13.49 13.02 13.19
C LYS A 157 14.04 13.06 14.62
N GLY A 158 14.67 11.97 15.06
CA GLY A 158 15.29 11.90 16.39
C GLY A 158 14.33 11.65 17.55
N SER A 159 13.07 11.28 17.27
CA SER A 159 12.06 10.98 18.30
C SER A 159 11.25 9.74 17.98
N TRP A 160 10.76 9.08 19.03
CA TRP A 160 9.81 7.98 18.91
C TRP A 160 8.39 8.51 18.73
N ARG A 161 7.61 7.81 17.93
CA ARG A 161 6.20 8.11 17.67
C ARG A 161 5.36 6.85 17.76
N ASP A 162 4.14 7.04 18.22
CA ASP A 162 3.15 5.97 18.21
C ASP A 162 2.64 5.72 16.79
N ALA A 163 2.19 4.51 16.55
CA ALA A 163 1.46 4.15 15.34
C ALA A 163 0.10 3.54 15.71
N VAL A 164 -0.81 3.53 14.74
CA VAL A 164 -2.13 2.91 14.89
C VAL A 164 -2.26 1.80 13.86
N LEU A 165 -2.59 0.60 14.33
CA LEU A 165 -2.93 -0.52 13.47
C LEU A 165 -4.43 -0.53 13.22
N LEU A 166 -4.83 -0.52 11.94
CA LEU A 166 -6.21 -0.67 11.48
C LEU A 166 -6.33 -1.93 10.65
N GLN A 167 -7.48 -2.61 10.71
CA GLN A 167 -7.75 -3.88 10.05
C GLN A 167 -8.97 -3.78 9.13
N PHE A 168 -8.89 -4.46 8.00
CA PHE A 168 -10.00 -4.68 7.08
C PHE A 168 -10.18 -6.17 6.86
N PHE A 169 -11.40 -6.68 7.05
CA PHE A 169 -11.73 -8.08 6.86
C PHE A 169 -12.45 -8.27 5.53
N ASN A 170 -11.87 -9.10 4.66
CA ASN A 170 -12.51 -9.54 3.44
C ASN A 170 -13.66 -10.50 3.79
N LYS A 171 -14.90 -10.05 3.65
CA LYS A 171 -16.07 -10.92 3.83
C LYS A 171 -16.16 -11.90 2.67
N LYS A 172 -16.38 -13.18 2.96
CA LYS A 172 -16.77 -14.15 1.95
C LYS A 172 -18.25 -13.91 1.61
N GLU A 173 -18.65 -14.14 0.34
CA GLU A 173 -20.07 -14.05 -0.06
C GLU A 173 -20.98 -15.00 0.75
N SER A 174 -20.43 -16.08 1.31
CA SER A 174 -21.13 -17.01 2.19
C SER A 174 -21.55 -16.41 3.56
N ASP A 175 -20.88 -15.36 4.02
CA ASP A 175 -21.17 -14.73 5.31
C ASP A 175 -22.40 -13.81 5.28
N CYS A 176 -23.02 -13.64 4.09
CA CYS A 176 -24.22 -12.86 3.90
C CYS A 176 -25.54 -13.67 4.03
N LEU A 177 -25.45 -14.99 4.32
CA LEU A 177 -26.61 -15.89 4.34
C LEU A 177 -27.03 -16.35 5.75
N GLU A 178 -26.48 -15.78 6.82
CA GLU A 178 -26.93 -16.05 8.18
C GLU A 178 -27.56 -14.78 8.79
N VAL A 179 -28.85 -14.57 8.52
CA VAL A 179 -29.83 -13.91 9.41
C VAL A 179 -31.15 -14.64 9.29
#